data_6953d1ef10dd9fb4c07fcc5608df9f74
#
_entry.id   6953d1ef10dd9fb4c07fcc5608df9f74
#
_cell.length_a   1.000
_cell.length_b   1.000
_cell.length_c   1.000
_cell.angle_alpha   90.00
_cell.angle_beta   90.00
_cell.angle_gamma   90.00
#
_symmetry.space_group_name_H-M   'P 1'
#
loop_
_entity.id
_entity.type
_entity.pdbx_description
1 polymer ?
#
loop_
_entity_poly.entity_id
_entity_poly.type
_entity_poly.pdbx_seq_one_letter_code
_entity_poly.pdbx_strand_id
1 'polypeptide(L)'
;MTKLLSIRLVAILVGLGFALIALYSFVIGAYAWMTEEPAGHLPYEEPRDIAYSFDGAFGKWDIQQLQRGFKVYDEVCSACHSLKFVAFRDLEQLGYDEGQVKAFAASKQEPGIDPNTGAATSRPRQPTDYFP
;
A
#
# COMPACT_ATOMS: atom_id res chain seq x y z
N MET A 1 55.10 -5.00 1.12
CA MET A 1 54.38 -4.97 -0.17
C MET A 1 53.62 -6.25 -0.46
N THR A 2 54.12 -7.43 -0.17
CA THR A 2 53.48 -8.74 -0.41
C THR A 2 52.11 -8.94 0.26
N LYS A 3 51.92 -8.46 1.52
CA LYS A 3 50.64 -8.63 2.26
C LYS A 3 49.46 -7.80 1.65
N LEU A 4 49.76 -6.62 1.12
CA LEU A 4 48.74 -5.77 0.46
C LEU A 4 48.32 -6.35 -0.89
N LEU A 5 49.26 -7.00 -1.60
CA LEU A 5 48.96 -7.66 -2.87
C LEU A 5 48.07 -8.89 -2.64
N SER A 6 48.33 -9.68 -1.56
CA SER A 6 47.53 -10.86 -1.23
C SER A 6 46.10 -10.48 -0.81
N ILE A 7 45.91 -9.40 -0.02
CA ILE A 7 44.55 -8.92 0.36
C ILE A 7 43.74 -8.46 -0.86
N ARG A 8 44.37 -7.73 -1.77
CA ARG A 8 43.73 -7.33 -3.02
C ARG A 8 43.34 -8.52 -3.90
N LEU A 9 44.24 -9.51 -4.01
CA LEU A 9 43.96 -10.72 -4.77
C LEU A 9 42.78 -11.48 -4.18
N VAL A 10 42.75 -11.67 -2.86
CA VAL A 10 41.65 -12.34 -2.16
C VAL A 10 40.34 -11.57 -2.37
N ALA A 11 40.33 -10.25 -2.25
CA ALA A 11 39.16 -9.44 -2.47
C ALA A 11 38.63 -9.57 -3.90
N ILE A 12 39.52 -9.58 -4.91
CA ILE A 12 39.13 -9.76 -6.31
C ILE A 12 38.57 -11.18 -6.52
N LEU A 13 39.19 -12.22 -5.98
CA LEU A 13 38.68 -13.59 -6.13
C LEU A 13 37.31 -13.78 -5.46
N VAL A 14 37.11 -13.22 -4.27
CA VAL A 14 35.81 -13.26 -3.58
C VAL A 14 34.77 -12.50 -4.37
N GLY A 15 35.08 -11.29 -4.84
CA GLY A 15 34.19 -10.50 -5.68
C GLY A 15 33.82 -11.20 -6.98
N LEU A 16 34.78 -11.81 -7.64
CA LEU A 16 34.56 -12.56 -8.88
C LEU A 16 33.70 -13.81 -8.60
N GLY A 17 33.97 -14.54 -7.51
CA GLY A 17 33.16 -15.67 -7.10
C GLY A 17 31.70 -15.28 -6.85
N PHE A 18 31.47 -14.17 -6.14
CA PHE A 18 30.13 -13.66 -5.92
C PHE A 18 29.43 -13.24 -7.23
N ALA A 19 30.14 -12.55 -8.11
CA ALA A 19 29.61 -12.15 -9.41
C ALA A 19 29.24 -13.36 -10.29
N LEU A 20 30.04 -14.41 -10.28
CA LEU A 20 29.75 -15.64 -11.02
C LEU A 20 28.52 -16.37 -10.48
N ILE A 21 28.38 -16.46 -9.16
CA ILE A 21 27.19 -17.07 -8.53
C ILE A 21 25.94 -16.26 -8.86
N ALA A 22 26.01 -14.93 -8.78
CA ALA A 22 24.89 -14.05 -9.11
C ALA A 22 24.50 -14.19 -10.59
N LEU A 23 25.49 -14.21 -11.48
CA LEU A 23 25.25 -14.41 -12.92
C LEU A 23 24.63 -15.77 -13.21
N TYR A 24 25.15 -16.84 -12.59
CA TYR A 24 24.59 -18.18 -12.72
C TYR A 24 23.13 -18.22 -12.28
N SER A 25 22.82 -17.68 -11.09
CA SER A 25 21.46 -17.63 -10.57
C SER A 25 20.52 -16.84 -11.50
N PHE A 26 21.01 -15.73 -12.04
CA PHE A 26 20.26 -14.93 -13.00
C PHE A 26 19.94 -15.70 -14.29
N VAL A 27 20.95 -16.36 -14.86
CA VAL A 27 20.77 -17.15 -16.10
C VAL A 27 19.79 -18.30 -15.89
N ILE A 28 19.94 -19.05 -14.79
CA ILE A 28 19.02 -20.16 -14.47
C ILE A 28 17.60 -19.64 -14.24
N GLY A 29 17.44 -18.54 -13.49
CA GLY A 29 16.13 -17.91 -13.27
C GLY A 29 15.48 -17.42 -14.56
N ALA A 30 16.25 -16.76 -15.44
CA ALA A 30 15.77 -16.33 -16.74
C ALA A 30 15.37 -17.52 -17.64
N TYR A 31 16.19 -18.58 -17.66
CA TYR A 31 15.87 -19.78 -18.39
C TYR A 31 14.59 -20.47 -17.86
N ALA A 32 14.47 -20.61 -16.54
CA ALA A 32 13.26 -21.16 -15.92
C ALA A 32 12.04 -20.35 -16.29
N TRP A 33 12.10 -19.02 -16.19
CA TRP A 33 10.99 -18.13 -16.57
C TRP A 33 10.59 -18.26 -18.05
N MET A 34 11.56 -18.44 -18.96
CA MET A 34 11.29 -18.63 -20.39
C MET A 34 10.72 -20.01 -20.74
N THR A 35 10.98 -21.02 -19.90
CA THR A 35 10.55 -22.40 -20.13
C THR A 35 9.41 -22.86 -19.23
N GLU A 36 8.98 -21.98 -18.29
CA GLU A 36 7.86 -22.29 -17.40
C GLU A 36 6.57 -22.39 -18.21
N GLU A 37 5.94 -23.53 -18.16
CA GLU A 37 4.61 -23.69 -18.77
C GLU A 37 3.62 -22.78 -18.04
N PRO A 38 2.72 -22.11 -18.77
CA PRO A 38 1.67 -21.33 -18.14
C PRO A 38 0.96 -22.18 -17.10
N ALA A 39 0.82 -21.65 -15.88
CA ALA A 39 0.11 -22.34 -14.81
C ALA A 39 -1.22 -22.86 -15.35
N GLY A 40 -1.46 -24.16 -15.18
CA GLY A 40 -2.67 -24.80 -15.70
C GLY A 40 -3.92 -24.02 -15.31
N HIS A 41 -4.91 -24.01 -16.18
CA HIS A 41 -6.16 -23.28 -15.97
C HIS A 41 -6.70 -23.52 -14.57
N LEU A 42 -6.72 -22.46 -13.77
CA LEU A 42 -7.35 -22.49 -12.47
C LEU A 42 -8.87 -22.71 -12.68
N PRO A 43 -9.54 -23.43 -11.78
CA PRO A 43 -10.98 -23.76 -11.95
C PRO A 43 -11.90 -22.55 -11.73
N TYR A 44 -11.40 -21.33 -11.89
CA TYR A 44 -12.17 -20.09 -11.81
C TYR A 44 -11.92 -19.23 -13.05
N GLU A 45 -12.93 -18.46 -13.41
CA GLU A 45 -12.85 -17.52 -14.52
C GLU A 45 -11.78 -16.43 -14.22
N GLU A 46 -10.89 -16.20 -15.17
CA GLU A 46 -9.88 -15.17 -15.03
C GLU A 46 -10.54 -13.78 -14.85
N PRO A 47 -10.03 -12.95 -13.94
CA PRO A 47 -10.52 -11.60 -13.78
C PRO A 47 -10.47 -10.85 -15.11
N ARG A 48 -11.52 -10.09 -15.42
CA ARG A 48 -11.56 -9.28 -16.63
C ARG A 48 -10.46 -8.22 -16.59
N ASP A 49 -9.72 -8.06 -17.68
CA ASP A 49 -8.76 -6.97 -17.83
C ASP A 49 -9.49 -5.63 -17.79
N ILE A 50 -9.20 -4.84 -16.75
CA ILE A 50 -9.77 -3.51 -16.55
C ILE A 50 -8.65 -2.49 -16.70
N ALA A 51 -8.77 -1.60 -17.68
CA ALA A 51 -7.87 -0.46 -17.82
C ALA A 51 -8.32 0.67 -16.88
N TYR A 52 -7.50 0.99 -15.89
CA TYR A 52 -7.75 2.08 -14.97
C TYR A 52 -7.09 3.38 -15.46
N SER A 53 -7.71 4.53 -15.18
CA SER A 53 -7.17 5.84 -15.56
C SER A 53 -5.81 6.15 -14.90
N PHE A 54 -5.51 5.51 -13.80
CA PHE A 54 -4.28 5.67 -13.04
C PHE A 54 -3.18 4.64 -13.39
N ASP A 55 -3.44 3.75 -14.37
CA ASP A 55 -2.46 2.74 -14.79
C ASP A 55 -1.31 3.37 -15.60
N GLY A 56 -0.11 2.82 -15.41
CA GLY A 56 1.09 3.22 -16.13
C GLY A 56 1.76 4.50 -15.62
N ALA A 57 2.88 4.85 -16.23
CA ALA A 57 3.75 5.96 -15.80
C ALA A 57 3.09 7.36 -15.93
N PHE A 58 2.06 7.49 -16.74
CA PHE A 58 1.32 8.73 -16.99
C PHE A 58 -0.13 8.67 -16.50
N GLY A 59 -0.46 7.64 -15.72
CA GLY A 59 -1.79 7.46 -15.16
C GLY A 59 -2.19 8.64 -14.25
N LYS A 60 -3.49 8.97 -14.26
CA LYS A 60 -4.06 10.03 -13.43
C LYS A 60 -5.27 9.52 -12.68
N TRP A 61 -5.35 9.91 -11.41
CA TRP A 61 -6.51 9.62 -10.59
C TRP A 61 -7.72 10.45 -11.02
N ASP A 62 -8.84 9.78 -11.24
CA ASP A 62 -10.15 10.44 -11.39
C ASP A 62 -10.70 10.72 -9.98
N ILE A 63 -10.61 11.98 -9.56
CA ILE A 63 -11.06 12.42 -8.23
C ILE A 63 -12.57 12.15 -8.03
N GLN A 64 -13.39 12.32 -9.05
CA GLN A 64 -14.83 12.05 -8.94
C GLN A 64 -15.11 10.57 -8.75
N GLN A 65 -14.34 9.70 -9.40
CA GLN A 65 -14.44 8.25 -9.21
C GLN A 65 -14.01 7.86 -7.79
N LEU A 66 -12.94 8.47 -7.27
CA LEU A 66 -12.49 8.26 -5.89
C LEU A 66 -13.54 8.71 -4.87
N GLN A 67 -14.18 9.86 -5.07
CA GLN A 67 -15.27 10.33 -4.21
C GLN A 67 -16.46 9.36 -4.21
N ARG A 68 -16.85 8.85 -5.38
CA ARG A 68 -17.90 7.81 -5.47
C ARG A 68 -17.50 6.53 -4.75
N GLY A 69 -16.24 6.11 -4.92
CA GLY A 69 -15.67 4.96 -4.22
C GLY A 69 -15.65 5.16 -2.71
N PHE A 70 -15.24 6.33 -2.25
CA PHE A 70 -15.26 6.68 -0.83
C PHE A 70 -16.68 6.64 -0.24
N LYS A 71 -17.68 7.13 -0.98
CA LYS A 71 -19.08 7.03 -0.56
C LYS A 71 -19.51 5.57 -0.38
N VAL A 72 -19.15 4.69 -1.30
CA VAL A 72 -19.45 3.26 -1.18
C VAL A 72 -18.72 2.66 0.03
N TYR A 73 -17.47 3.06 0.25
CA TYR A 73 -16.74 2.63 1.45
C TYR A 73 -17.47 3.06 2.73
N ASP A 74 -17.82 4.33 2.86
CA ASP A 74 -18.45 4.86 4.08
C ASP A 74 -19.83 4.24 4.36
N GLU A 75 -20.64 4.01 3.33
CA GLU A 75 -22.01 3.51 3.49
C GLU A 75 -22.09 1.97 3.63
N VAL A 76 -21.14 1.25 3.05
CA VAL A 76 -21.24 -0.22 2.94
C VAL A 76 -20.04 -0.90 3.61
N CYS A 77 -18.81 -0.58 3.20
CA CYS A 77 -17.62 -1.36 3.59
C CYS A 77 -17.13 -1.03 5.01
N SER A 78 -17.32 0.20 5.46
CA SER A 78 -16.81 0.68 6.76
C SER A 78 -17.39 -0.05 7.96
N ALA A 79 -18.54 -0.69 7.81
CA ALA A 79 -19.14 -1.51 8.87
C ALA A 79 -18.27 -2.72 9.28
N CYS A 80 -17.45 -3.24 8.33
CA CYS A 80 -16.61 -4.40 8.54
C CYS A 80 -15.12 -4.13 8.29
N HIS A 81 -14.80 -3.13 7.46
CA HIS A 81 -13.43 -2.81 7.04
C HIS A 81 -12.99 -1.44 7.55
N SER A 82 -12.05 -1.41 8.47
CA SER A 82 -11.47 -0.16 8.98
C SER A 82 -10.41 0.41 8.04
N LEU A 83 -10.25 1.75 8.05
CA LEU A 83 -9.14 2.47 7.42
C LEU A 83 -8.27 3.15 8.49
N LYS A 84 -7.89 2.41 9.51
CA LYS A 84 -7.21 2.90 10.72
C LYS A 84 -5.90 3.68 10.48
N PHE A 85 -5.36 3.68 9.27
CA PHE A 85 -4.16 4.44 8.91
C PHE A 85 -4.46 5.69 8.07
N VAL A 86 -5.73 5.94 7.76
CA VAL A 86 -6.18 7.11 7.00
C VAL A 86 -6.84 8.08 7.98
N ALA A 87 -6.38 9.32 8.02
CA ALA A 87 -6.99 10.38 8.83
C ALA A 87 -8.11 11.06 8.04
N PHE A 88 -9.11 11.63 8.75
CA PHE A 88 -10.18 12.34 8.07
C PHE A 88 -9.68 13.52 7.24
N ARG A 89 -8.61 14.22 7.67
CA ARG A 89 -7.98 15.30 6.89
C ARG A 89 -7.49 14.84 5.52
N ASP A 90 -7.16 13.57 5.35
CA ASP A 90 -6.65 13.04 4.08
C ASP A 90 -7.74 13.04 2.98
N LEU A 91 -9.01 13.22 3.36
CA LEU A 91 -10.12 13.40 2.42
C LEU A 91 -9.99 14.68 1.58
N GLU A 92 -9.20 15.67 2.01
CA GLU A 92 -8.88 16.85 1.20
C GLU A 92 -8.22 16.45 -0.13
N GLN A 93 -7.44 15.36 -0.14
CA GLN A 93 -6.84 14.82 -1.36
C GLN A 93 -7.88 14.28 -2.35
N LEU A 94 -9.08 13.98 -1.89
CA LEU A 94 -10.21 13.61 -2.72
C LEU A 94 -11.03 14.82 -3.19
N GLY A 95 -10.57 16.05 -2.90
CA GLY A 95 -11.20 17.30 -3.33
C GLY A 95 -12.31 17.79 -2.40
N TYR A 96 -12.41 17.28 -1.18
CA TYR A 96 -13.29 17.87 -0.15
C TYR A 96 -12.63 19.11 0.46
N ASP A 97 -13.39 20.12 0.77
CA ASP A 97 -12.90 21.28 1.50
C ASP A 97 -12.76 21.02 3.01
N GLU A 98 -11.99 21.85 3.71
CA GLU A 98 -11.73 21.72 5.15
C GLU A 98 -13.04 21.70 5.97
N GLY A 99 -14.04 22.50 5.58
CA GLY A 99 -15.34 22.55 6.24
C GLY A 99 -16.11 21.25 6.09
N GLN A 100 -16.10 20.67 4.89
CA GLN A 100 -16.71 19.36 4.61
C GLN A 100 -16.02 18.25 5.41
N VAL A 101 -14.70 18.23 5.42
CA VAL A 101 -13.90 17.25 6.18
C VAL A 101 -14.20 17.34 7.67
N LYS A 102 -14.25 18.56 8.22
CA LYS A 102 -14.59 18.80 9.62
C LYS A 102 -16.00 18.35 9.97
N ALA A 103 -16.98 18.68 9.12
CA ALA A 103 -18.36 18.26 9.32
C ALA A 103 -18.51 16.74 9.24
N PHE A 104 -17.83 16.10 8.28
CA PHE A 104 -17.84 14.67 8.12
C PHE A 104 -17.21 13.95 9.33
N ALA A 105 -16.01 14.40 9.77
CA ALA A 105 -15.37 13.86 10.96
C ALA A 105 -16.28 13.97 12.20
N ALA A 106 -16.88 15.13 12.41
CA ALA A 106 -17.78 15.37 13.54
C ALA A 106 -19.05 14.51 13.53
N SER A 107 -19.45 13.99 12.36
CA SER A 107 -20.59 13.05 12.27
C SER A 107 -20.28 11.66 12.83
N LYS A 108 -19.01 11.33 13.00
CA LYS A 108 -18.54 10.05 13.55
C LYS A 108 -18.17 10.22 15.02
N GLN A 109 -18.30 9.14 15.80
CA GLN A 109 -17.99 9.17 17.23
C GLN A 109 -16.66 8.45 17.51
N GLU A 110 -15.88 9.02 18.40
CA GLU A 110 -14.68 8.40 18.97
C GLU A 110 -15.02 7.88 20.36
N PRO A 111 -14.97 6.57 20.58
CA PRO A 111 -15.14 6.02 21.92
C PRO A 111 -13.93 6.38 22.78
N GLY A 112 -14.17 6.69 24.02
CA GLY A 112 -13.14 7.06 24.99
C GLY A 112 -13.53 6.65 26.40
N ILE A 113 -12.64 6.96 27.34
CA ILE A 113 -12.87 6.78 28.77
C ILE A 113 -12.66 8.12 29.45
N ASP A 114 -13.60 8.55 30.28
CA ASP A 114 -13.45 9.75 31.11
C ASP A 114 -12.30 9.52 32.12
N PRO A 115 -11.23 10.33 32.07
CA PRO A 115 -10.08 10.13 32.93
C PRO A 115 -10.39 10.34 34.43
N ASN A 116 -11.46 11.05 34.78
CA ASN A 116 -11.83 11.34 36.16
C ASN A 116 -12.73 10.26 36.77
N THR A 117 -13.62 9.71 35.99
CA THR A 117 -14.65 8.77 36.49
C THR A 117 -14.42 7.34 36.04
N GLY A 118 -13.57 7.09 35.04
CA GLY A 118 -13.38 5.78 34.40
C GLY A 118 -14.58 5.31 33.58
N ALA A 119 -15.60 6.15 33.43
CA ALA A 119 -16.81 5.80 32.67
C ALA A 119 -16.55 5.84 31.17
N ALA A 120 -17.25 4.98 30.41
CA ALA A 120 -17.23 5.05 28.95
C ALA A 120 -17.87 6.36 28.48
N THR A 121 -17.18 7.05 27.58
CA THR A 121 -17.62 8.32 26.98
C THR A 121 -17.42 8.26 25.49
N SER A 122 -17.96 9.24 24.77
CA SER A 122 -17.68 9.42 23.34
C SER A 122 -17.58 10.91 22.99
N ARG A 123 -16.78 11.23 21.98
CA ARG A 123 -16.68 12.58 21.44
C ARG A 123 -16.84 12.57 19.94
N PRO A 124 -17.28 13.67 19.33
CA PRO A 124 -17.19 13.85 17.88
C PRO A 124 -15.72 13.75 17.43
N ARG A 125 -15.50 13.07 16.31
CA ARG A 125 -14.14 12.97 15.73
C ARG A 125 -13.71 14.32 15.13
N GLN A 126 -12.41 14.50 15.09
CA GLN A 126 -11.75 15.66 14.50
C GLN A 126 -11.04 15.27 13.19
N PRO A 127 -10.69 16.22 12.32
CA PRO A 127 -9.95 15.93 11.09
C PRO A 127 -8.62 15.19 11.30
N THR A 128 -8.00 15.32 12.46
CA THR A 128 -6.76 14.63 12.84
C THR A 128 -6.96 13.19 13.31
N ASP A 129 -8.19 12.80 13.61
CA ASP A 129 -8.50 11.43 14.01
C ASP A 129 -8.50 10.50 12.78
N TYR A 130 -8.26 9.22 13.02
CA TYR A 130 -8.26 8.19 12.00
C TYR A 130 -9.64 7.56 11.84
N PHE A 131 -9.90 6.95 10.70
CA PHE A 131 -11.08 6.11 10.52
C PHE A 131 -11.04 4.93 11.51
N PRO A 132 -12.21 4.47 11.97
CA PRO A 132 -12.31 3.34 12.90
C PRO A 132 -11.78 2.04 12.29
#